data_dc117a678c0b1c1e1b73fefcd3665b67
#
_entry.id   dc117a678c0b1c1e1b73fefcd3665b67
#
_cell.length_a   1.000
_cell.length_b   1.000
_cell.length_c   1.000
_cell.angle_alpha   90.00
_cell.angle_beta   90.00
_cell.angle_gamma   90.00
#
_symmetry.space_group_name_H-M   'P 1'
#
loop_
_entity.id
_entity.type
_entity.pdbx_description
1 polymer ?
#
loop_
_entity_poly.entity_id
_entity_poly.type
_entity_poly.pdbx_seq_one_letter_code
_entity_poly.pdbx_strand_id
1 'polypeptide(L)'
;MLIDRCRRMAQSHPRRVVFPDALDKRVLEAAHYLLHHSLAQPILLANPFALRHFALSQRLTLDGMTVIDPQNADDWHHEFCQRLTQRLGEKTPADCDEKMRQPLWFAAAMVTGGKADLCIAGNLSSTAAVLRAGLRVMGLQAGTKTLSSLFLMLPPQGDEVLGFADCSVVPQPTSAQLADIAISSAATYQMITGAESRVAMLSFSTRGSTKHSAVASVQQATEIVRQRLPTLIVDGELQFDAAFVPAVARQKAPDSLLEGRANVMVFPSLEAGNIGY
;
A
#
# COMPACT_ATOMS: atom_id res chain seq x y z
N MET A 1 -17.09 4.31 -12.67
CA MET A 1 -15.64 4.58 -12.35
C MET A 1 -15.25 3.97 -11.00
N LEU A 2 -13.98 3.61 -10.80
CA LEU A 2 -13.47 3.02 -9.53
C LEU A 2 -13.76 3.92 -8.32
N ILE A 3 -13.45 5.23 -8.43
CA ILE A 3 -13.62 6.20 -7.33
C ILE A 3 -15.07 6.26 -6.84
N ASP A 4 -16.07 6.24 -7.72
CA ASP A 4 -17.47 6.29 -7.32
C ASP A 4 -17.91 5.01 -6.60
N ARG A 5 -17.37 3.85 -7.03
CA ARG A 5 -17.56 2.58 -6.33
C ARG A 5 -16.98 2.64 -4.92
N CYS A 6 -15.72 3.12 -4.79
CA CYS A 6 -15.07 3.27 -3.48
C CYS A 6 -15.85 4.22 -2.57
N ARG A 7 -16.34 5.36 -3.10
CA ARG A 7 -17.18 6.30 -2.33
C ARG A 7 -18.46 5.65 -1.82
N ARG A 8 -19.21 4.96 -2.68
CA ARG A 8 -20.44 4.27 -2.25
C ARG A 8 -20.17 3.21 -1.19
N MET A 9 -19.10 2.44 -1.35
CA MET A 9 -18.70 1.43 -0.35
C MET A 9 -18.29 2.07 0.98
N ALA A 10 -17.54 3.15 0.94
CA ALA A 10 -17.14 3.90 2.14
C ALA A 10 -18.36 4.51 2.87
N GLN A 11 -19.31 5.10 2.12
CA GLN A 11 -20.54 5.66 2.68
C GLN A 11 -21.45 4.61 3.33
N SER A 12 -21.49 3.39 2.79
CA SER A 12 -22.31 2.32 3.37
C SER A 12 -21.77 1.83 4.72
N HIS A 13 -20.46 1.90 4.92
CA HIS A 13 -19.78 1.45 6.16
C HIS A 13 -18.58 2.37 6.47
N PRO A 14 -18.81 3.60 6.97
CA PRO A 14 -17.72 4.53 7.29
C PRO A 14 -16.77 3.94 8.33
N ARG A 15 -15.50 3.81 7.96
CA ARG A 15 -14.45 3.23 8.80
C ARG A 15 -13.76 4.28 9.64
N ARG A 16 -13.25 3.87 10.80
CA ARG A 16 -12.41 4.71 11.67
C ARG A 16 -11.02 4.82 11.06
N VAL A 17 -10.65 6.01 10.67
CA VAL A 17 -9.36 6.30 10.01
C VAL A 17 -8.50 7.13 10.93
N VAL A 18 -7.34 6.61 11.33
CA VAL A 18 -6.39 7.34 12.16
C VAL A 18 -5.33 8.06 11.33
N PHE A 19 -5.11 9.33 11.64
CA PHE A 19 -4.16 10.23 10.99
C PHE A 19 -3.09 10.68 12.00
N PRO A 20 -1.87 10.11 11.95
CA PRO A 20 -0.78 10.50 12.84
C PRO A 20 -0.17 11.86 12.48
N ASP A 21 -0.26 12.31 11.23
CA ASP A 21 0.28 13.58 10.72
C ASP A 21 -0.77 14.72 10.83
N ALA A 22 -1.53 14.78 11.92
CA ALA A 22 -2.70 15.67 12.07
C ALA A 22 -2.41 17.17 11.98
N LEU A 23 -1.16 17.61 12.20
CA LEU A 23 -0.73 19.00 12.08
C LEU A 23 -0.32 19.40 10.64
N ASP A 24 -0.78 18.65 9.64
CA ASP A 24 -0.65 18.99 8.21
C ASP A 24 -2.00 19.49 7.67
N LYS A 25 -1.98 20.62 6.94
CA LYS A 25 -3.20 21.22 6.38
C LYS A 25 -3.95 20.26 5.45
N ARG A 26 -3.23 19.51 4.61
CA ARG A 26 -3.82 18.55 3.66
C ARG A 26 -4.52 17.41 4.39
N VAL A 27 -3.96 16.98 5.53
CA VAL A 27 -4.56 15.96 6.39
C VAL A 27 -5.85 16.46 7.03
N LEU A 28 -5.86 17.69 7.55
CA LEU A 28 -7.08 18.28 8.11
C LEU A 28 -8.17 18.48 7.06
N GLU A 29 -7.82 18.98 5.89
CA GLU A 29 -8.76 19.15 4.77
C GLU A 29 -9.34 17.81 4.32
N ALA A 30 -8.49 16.77 4.23
CA ALA A 30 -8.93 15.42 3.88
C ALA A 30 -9.84 14.82 4.97
N ALA A 31 -9.48 14.95 6.23
CA ALA A 31 -10.30 14.46 7.36
C ALA A 31 -11.67 15.16 7.38
N HIS A 32 -11.69 16.47 7.18
CA HIS A 32 -12.91 17.26 7.09
C HIS A 32 -13.80 16.82 5.90
N TYR A 33 -13.18 16.62 4.72
CA TYR A 33 -13.89 16.11 3.55
C TYR A 33 -14.49 14.72 3.80
N LEU A 34 -13.71 13.79 4.35
CA LEU A 34 -14.15 12.43 4.63
C LEU A 34 -15.32 12.39 5.61
N LEU A 35 -15.28 13.20 6.68
CA LEU A 35 -16.34 13.31 7.67
C LEU A 35 -17.63 13.90 7.05
N HIS A 36 -17.50 15.04 6.35
CA HIS A 36 -18.65 15.73 5.75
C HIS A 36 -19.40 14.90 4.70
N HIS A 37 -18.67 14.05 3.97
CA HIS A 37 -19.26 13.18 2.97
C HIS A 37 -19.62 11.78 3.52
N SER A 38 -19.53 11.59 4.84
CA SER A 38 -19.79 10.31 5.52
C SER A 38 -18.97 9.15 4.95
N LEU A 39 -17.72 9.43 4.51
CA LEU A 39 -16.82 8.44 3.94
C LEU A 39 -15.98 7.74 5.01
N ALA A 40 -15.69 8.42 6.13
CA ALA A 40 -14.93 7.87 7.23
C ALA A 40 -15.26 8.59 8.55
N GLN A 41 -14.81 8.00 9.66
CA GLN A 41 -14.75 8.58 11.00
C GLN A 41 -13.30 8.93 11.32
N PRO A 42 -12.86 10.18 11.12
CA PRO A 42 -11.47 10.58 11.33
C PRO A 42 -11.08 10.59 12.82
N ILE A 43 -9.88 10.06 13.10
CA ILE A 43 -9.21 10.14 14.39
C ILE A 43 -7.88 10.85 14.18
N LEU A 44 -7.71 12.01 14.79
CA LEU A 44 -6.54 12.87 14.64
C LEU A 44 -5.61 12.70 15.84
N LEU A 45 -4.33 12.38 15.60
CA LEU A 45 -3.35 12.21 16.66
C LEU A 45 -2.51 13.47 16.83
N ALA A 46 -2.81 14.25 17.85
CA ALA A 46 -2.03 15.42 18.22
C ALA A 46 -2.45 15.91 19.62
N ASN A 47 -1.63 16.78 20.19
CA ASN A 47 -2.05 17.55 21.36
C ASN A 47 -3.31 18.39 21.01
N PRO A 48 -4.41 18.27 21.76
CA PRO A 48 -5.68 18.93 21.44
C PRO A 48 -5.60 20.45 21.34
N PHE A 49 -4.78 21.10 22.16
CA PHE A 49 -4.62 22.56 22.12
C PHE A 49 -3.87 23.00 20.87
N ALA A 50 -2.75 22.32 20.57
CA ALA A 50 -1.97 22.60 19.37
C ALA A 50 -2.80 22.37 18.10
N LEU A 51 -3.55 21.27 18.04
CA LEU A 51 -4.39 20.95 16.89
C LEU A 51 -5.53 21.98 16.72
N ARG A 52 -6.19 22.40 17.81
CA ARG A 52 -7.23 23.43 17.77
C ARG A 52 -6.67 24.75 17.25
N HIS A 53 -5.53 25.20 17.77
CA HIS A 53 -4.86 26.41 17.30
C HIS A 53 -4.50 26.32 15.82
N PHE A 54 -3.96 25.17 15.39
CA PHE A 54 -3.61 24.94 13.99
C PHE A 54 -4.85 24.96 13.10
N ALA A 55 -5.92 24.23 13.45
CA ALA A 55 -7.17 24.20 12.69
C ALA A 55 -7.78 25.61 12.52
N LEU A 56 -7.83 26.40 13.59
CA LEU A 56 -8.29 27.80 13.53
C LEU A 56 -7.44 28.64 12.56
N SER A 57 -6.11 28.48 12.57
CA SER A 57 -5.23 29.18 11.63
C SER A 57 -5.50 28.81 10.17
N GLN A 58 -5.98 27.59 9.92
CA GLN A 58 -6.37 27.11 8.59
C GLN A 58 -7.86 27.36 8.26
N ARG A 59 -8.62 28.00 9.16
CA ARG A 59 -10.07 28.27 9.03
C ARG A 59 -10.89 26.98 8.91
N LEU A 60 -10.44 25.91 9.59
CA LEU A 60 -11.12 24.62 9.67
C LEU A 60 -11.66 24.38 11.08
N THR A 61 -12.75 23.61 11.18
CA THR A 61 -13.29 23.15 12.46
C THR A 61 -12.92 21.69 12.70
N LEU A 62 -12.88 21.29 13.96
CA LEU A 62 -12.65 19.91 14.39
C LEU A 62 -13.95 19.21 14.80
N ASP A 63 -15.11 19.84 14.56
CA ASP A 63 -16.39 19.33 15.00
C ASP A 63 -16.69 17.96 14.39
N GLY A 64 -17.08 17.02 15.24
CA GLY A 64 -17.35 15.64 14.84
C GLY A 64 -16.12 14.76 14.63
N MET A 65 -14.88 15.28 14.79
CA MET A 65 -13.65 14.50 14.71
C MET A 65 -13.19 14.07 16.11
N THR A 66 -12.67 12.87 16.21
CA THR A 66 -12.00 12.39 17.43
C THR A 66 -10.56 12.88 17.46
N VAL A 67 -10.15 13.49 18.58
CA VAL A 67 -8.77 13.92 18.80
C VAL A 67 -8.19 13.15 19.97
N ILE A 68 -7.03 12.53 19.79
CA ILE A 68 -6.32 11.77 20.80
C ILE A 68 -4.88 12.27 20.88
N ASP A 69 -4.41 12.54 22.10
CA ASP A 69 -3.01 12.90 22.34
C ASP A 69 -2.21 11.64 22.71
N PRO A 70 -1.32 11.14 21.82
CA PRO A 70 -0.50 9.99 22.13
C PRO A 70 0.43 10.20 23.33
N GLN A 71 0.75 11.45 23.72
CA GLN A 71 1.60 11.72 24.87
C GLN A 71 0.90 11.42 26.20
N ASN A 72 -0.42 11.52 26.24
CA ASN A 72 -1.23 11.47 27.45
C ASN A 72 -2.23 10.29 27.47
N ALA A 73 -1.99 9.25 26.68
CA ALA A 73 -2.85 8.06 26.58
C ALA A 73 -2.23 6.83 27.29
N ASP A 74 -1.83 6.98 28.54
CA ASP A 74 -1.04 5.99 29.28
C ASP A 74 -1.69 4.60 29.37
N ASP A 75 -3.02 4.50 29.57
CA ASP A 75 -3.73 3.24 29.59
C ASP A 75 -3.58 2.48 28.26
N TRP A 76 -3.58 3.20 27.14
CA TRP A 76 -3.42 2.62 25.82
C TRP A 76 -1.96 2.26 25.53
N HIS A 77 -0.98 3.01 26.03
CA HIS A 77 0.44 2.66 25.92
C HIS A 77 0.70 1.30 26.52
N HIS A 78 0.20 1.08 27.74
CA HIS A 78 0.36 -0.18 28.44
C HIS A 78 -0.30 -1.34 27.69
N GLU A 79 -1.56 -1.18 27.25
CA GLU A 79 -2.27 -2.18 26.43
C GLU A 79 -1.49 -2.50 25.15
N PHE A 80 -1.03 -1.47 24.42
CA PHE A 80 -0.32 -1.63 23.16
C PHE A 80 1.05 -2.28 23.34
N CYS A 81 1.80 -1.92 24.37
CA CYS A 81 3.06 -2.57 24.68
C CYS A 81 2.88 -4.03 25.07
N GLN A 82 1.87 -4.38 25.85
CA GLN A 82 1.57 -5.78 26.15
C GLN A 82 1.27 -6.58 24.88
N ARG A 83 0.42 -6.07 23.97
CA ARG A 83 0.12 -6.72 22.69
C ARG A 83 1.37 -6.88 21.83
N LEU A 84 2.22 -5.87 21.76
CA LEU A 84 3.46 -5.91 21.00
C LEU A 84 4.41 -6.97 21.58
N THR A 85 4.51 -7.06 22.91
CA THR A 85 5.32 -8.07 23.62
C THR A 85 4.79 -9.49 23.37
N GLN A 86 3.49 -9.70 23.39
CA GLN A 86 2.88 -10.99 23.06
C GLN A 86 3.23 -11.45 21.64
N ARG A 87 3.33 -10.50 20.70
CA ARG A 87 3.65 -10.82 19.30
C ARG A 87 5.14 -10.99 19.02
N LEU A 88 5.99 -10.15 19.60
CA LEU A 88 7.43 -10.09 19.30
C LEU A 88 8.31 -10.83 20.32
N GLY A 89 7.79 -11.13 21.52
CA GLY A 89 8.57 -11.72 22.60
C GLY A 89 9.79 -10.88 22.95
N GLU A 90 10.97 -11.51 22.98
CA GLU A 90 12.25 -10.87 23.27
C GLU A 90 12.66 -9.78 22.24
N LYS A 91 12.04 -9.75 21.07
CA LYS A 91 12.28 -8.72 20.03
C LYS A 91 11.50 -7.43 20.26
N THR A 92 10.73 -7.35 21.34
CA THR A 92 10.02 -6.12 21.73
C THR A 92 11.05 -5.04 22.05
N PRO A 93 10.90 -3.82 21.52
CA PRO A 93 11.78 -2.71 21.88
C PRO A 93 11.75 -2.44 23.37
N ALA A 94 12.93 -2.26 24.00
CA ALA A 94 13.02 -1.90 25.42
C ALA A 94 12.36 -0.54 25.73
N ASP A 95 12.32 0.35 24.74
CA ASP A 95 11.70 1.69 24.79
C ASP A 95 10.25 1.67 24.24
N CYS A 96 9.52 0.56 24.41
CA CYS A 96 8.17 0.39 23.86
C CYS A 96 7.21 1.50 24.28
N ASP A 97 7.20 1.87 25.54
CA ASP A 97 6.32 2.92 26.06
C ASP A 97 6.64 4.29 25.44
N GLU A 98 7.90 4.65 25.30
CA GLU A 98 8.33 5.86 24.61
C GLU A 98 7.94 5.86 23.14
N LYS A 99 8.07 4.71 22.46
CA LYS A 99 7.63 4.55 21.07
C LYS A 99 6.13 4.70 20.93
N MET A 100 5.34 4.19 21.88
CA MET A 100 3.88 4.35 21.83
C MET A 100 3.43 5.80 22.02
N ARG A 101 4.27 6.69 22.54
CA ARG A 101 4.00 8.14 22.56
C ARG A 101 4.21 8.80 21.19
N GLN A 102 4.85 8.12 20.24
CA GLN A 102 5.04 8.63 18.87
C GLN A 102 3.79 8.38 18.03
N PRO A 103 3.24 9.41 17.33
CA PRO A 103 1.97 9.28 16.59
C PRO A 103 1.91 8.11 15.61
N LEU A 104 3.00 7.83 14.86
CA LEU A 104 3.03 6.71 13.91
C LEU A 104 2.92 5.34 14.58
N TRP A 105 3.65 5.13 15.69
CA TRP A 105 3.61 3.87 16.43
C TRP A 105 2.26 3.69 17.10
N PHE A 106 1.74 4.75 17.69
CA PHE A 106 0.41 4.76 18.32
C PHE A 106 -0.69 4.46 17.30
N ALA A 107 -0.65 5.11 16.11
CA ALA A 107 -1.62 4.84 15.04
C ALA A 107 -1.60 3.38 14.59
N ALA A 108 -0.40 2.82 14.36
CA ALA A 108 -0.25 1.42 14.00
C ALA A 108 -0.78 0.48 15.08
N ALA A 109 -0.55 0.81 16.36
CA ALA A 109 -1.06 0.07 17.50
C ALA A 109 -2.58 0.18 17.65
N MET A 110 -3.17 1.34 17.35
CA MET A 110 -4.63 1.50 17.29
C MET A 110 -5.27 0.56 16.26
N VAL A 111 -4.67 0.42 15.10
CA VAL A 111 -5.18 -0.49 14.05
C VAL A 111 -5.10 -1.94 14.52
N THR A 112 -3.95 -2.38 15.04
CA THR A 112 -3.80 -3.76 15.55
C THR A 112 -4.63 -4.05 16.79
N GLY A 113 -4.88 -3.02 17.61
CA GLY A 113 -5.74 -3.08 18.80
C GLY A 113 -7.24 -2.98 18.50
N GLY A 114 -7.64 -2.80 17.23
CA GLY A 114 -9.05 -2.64 16.84
C GLY A 114 -9.68 -1.33 17.29
N LYS A 115 -8.85 -0.33 17.65
CA LYS A 115 -9.31 1.03 18.01
C LYS A 115 -9.52 1.92 16.77
N ALA A 116 -8.84 1.59 15.66
CA ALA A 116 -9.05 2.15 14.33
C ALA A 116 -9.09 1.01 13.30
N ASP A 117 -9.64 1.26 12.12
CA ASP A 117 -9.76 0.26 11.07
C ASP A 117 -8.63 0.38 10.04
N LEU A 118 -8.10 1.60 9.84
CA LEU A 118 -6.95 1.88 8.99
C LEU A 118 -6.21 3.13 9.44
N CYS A 119 -4.95 3.25 8.98
CA CYS A 119 -4.09 4.41 9.22
C CYS A 119 -3.66 5.02 7.88
N ILE A 120 -3.74 6.36 7.77
CA ILE A 120 -3.20 7.13 6.65
C ILE A 120 -2.11 8.04 7.18
N ALA A 121 -0.88 7.85 6.69
CA ALA A 121 0.31 8.55 7.14
C ALA A 121 1.25 8.87 5.96
N GLY A 122 2.28 9.66 6.20
CA GLY A 122 3.34 9.98 5.23
C GLY A 122 3.28 11.41 4.68
N ASN A 123 2.47 12.28 5.28
CA ASN A 123 2.42 13.70 4.91
C ASN A 123 3.56 14.52 5.54
N LEU A 124 3.84 14.28 6.83
CA LEU A 124 4.95 14.87 7.59
C LEU A 124 6.04 13.83 7.89
N SER A 125 5.66 12.56 7.89
CA SER A 125 6.54 11.43 8.22
C SER A 125 7.20 10.89 6.95
N SER A 126 8.47 10.49 7.05
CA SER A 126 9.17 9.84 5.94
C SER A 126 8.60 8.43 5.66
N THR A 127 8.67 7.98 4.41
CA THR A 127 8.30 6.61 4.01
C THR A 127 8.96 5.56 4.89
N ALA A 128 10.26 5.71 5.18
CA ALA A 128 11.00 4.78 6.04
C ALA A 128 10.45 4.73 7.48
N ALA A 129 10.00 5.86 8.04
CA ALA A 129 9.41 5.90 9.38
C ALA A 129 8.04 5.19 9.41
N VAL A 130 7.19 5.46 8.41
CA VAL A 130 5.87 4.82 8.27
C VAL A 130 6.03 3.30 8.11
N LEU A 131 6.89 2.85 7.19
CA LEU A 131 7.13 1.42 6.97
C LEU A 131 7.70 0.73 8.22
N ARG A 132 8.60 1.40 8.95
CA ARG A 132 9.17 0.85 10.19
C ARG A 132 8.10 0.66 11.26
N ALA A 133 7.25 1.66 11.49
CA ALA A 133 6.14 1.54 12.45
C ALA A 133 5.17 0.43 12.03
N GLY A 134 4.75 0.41 10.77
CA GLY A 134 3.89 -0.62 10.23
C GLY A 134 4.45 -2.03 10.39
N LEU A 135 5.68 -2.28 9.92
CA LEU A 135 6.32 -3.60 10.02
C LEU A 135 6.53 -4.05 11.47
N ARG A 136 6.92 -3.14 12.36
CA ARG A 136 7.20 -3.48 13.76
C ARG A 136 5.92 -3.69 14.56
N VAL A 137 4.90 -2.87 14.37
CA VAL A 137 3.67 -2.93 15.16
C VAL A 137 2.61 -3.83 14.53
N MET A 138 2.39 -3.73 13.22
CA MET A 138 1.37 -4.53 12.51
C MET A 138 1.93 -5.86 12.00
N GLY A 139 3.14 -5.84 11.43
CA GLY A 139 3.74 -6.99 10.75
C GLY A 139 3.21 -7.17 9.33
N LEU A 140 3.56 -8.30 8.73
CA LEU A 140 3.07 -8.72 7.42
C LEU A 140 1.87 -9.65 7.57
N GLN A 141 1.02 -9.68 6.56
CA GLN A 141 -0.06 -10.65 6.46
C GLN A 141 0.50 -12.09 6.48
N ALA A 142 -0.23 -13.01 7.09
CA ALA A 142 0.17 -14.42 7.12
C ALA A 142 0.43 -14.95 5.70
N GLY A 143 1.56 -15.65 5.52
CA GLY A 143 2.00 -16.16 4.22
C GLY A 143 2.75 -15.17 3.33
N THR A 144 2.75 -13.87 3.65
CA THR A 144 3.52 -12.85 2.94
C THR A 144 4.90 -12.71 3.58
N LYS A 145 5.96 -12.69 2.76
CA LYS A 145 7.35 -12.51 3.24
C LYS A 145 7.94 -11.17 2.82
N THR A 146 7.38 -10.54 1.79
CA THR A 146 7.89 -9.30 1.21
C THR A 146 6.84 -8.19 1.32
N LEU A 147 7.20 -7.07 1.97
CA LEU A 147 6.41 -5.85 1.91
C LEU A 147 6.65 -5.18 0.56
N SER A 148 5.59 -4.75 -0.10
CA SER A 148 5.65 -4.02 -1.36
C SER A 148 4.56 -2.97 -1.45
N SER A 149 4.66 -2.12 -2.46
CA SER A 149 3.63 -1.14 -2.79
C SER A 149 2.83 -1.55 -4.03
N LEU A 150 1.58 -1.07 -4.10
CA LEU A 150 0.78 -1.10 -5.31
C LEU A 150 0.21 0.29 -5.56
N PHE A 151 0.52 0.87 -6.71
CA PHE A 151 -0.10 2.10 -7.17
C PHE A 151 -1.24 1.77 -8.13
N LEU A 152 -2.41 2.34 -7.89
CA LEU A 152 -3.53 2.24 -8.80
C LEU A 152 -3.52 3.47 -9.73
N MET A 153 -3.18 3.22 -10.97
CA MET A 153 -3.10 4.24 -12.01
C MET A 153 -4.46 4.36 -12.69
N LEU A 154 -5.02 5.56 -12.66
CA LEU A 154 -6.28 5.89 -13.33
C LEU A 154 -5.96 6.80 -14.53
N PRO A 155 -5.85 6.24 -15.74
CA PRO A 155 -5.54 7.04 -16.91
C PRO A 155 -6.61 8.12 -17.13
N PRO A 156 -6.23 9.31 -17.63
CA PRO A 156 -7.18 10.39 -17.90
C PRO A 156 -8.24 10.01 -18.95
N GLN A 157 -7.91 9.08 -19.82
CA GLN A 157 -8.77 8.54 -20.87
C GLN A 157 -8.91 7.03 -20.67
N GLY A 158 -10.16 6.55 -20.64
CA GLY A 158 -10.49 5.14 -20.44
C GLY A 158 -10.92 4.83 -19.01
N ASP A 159 -11.56 3.68 -18.84
CA ASP A 159 -12.08 3.18 -17.54
C ASP A 159 -11.18 2.11 -16.91
N GLU A 160 -10.12 1.71 -17.59
CA GLU A 160 -9.24 0.64 -17.14
C GLU A 160 -8.27 1.17 -16.08
N VAL A 161 -8.31 0.56 -14.91
CA VAL A 161 -7.38 0.85 -13.80
C VAL A 161 -6.17 -0.06 -13.95
N LEU A 162 -4.96 0.50 -13.87
CA LEU A 162 -3.74 -0.29 -13.90
C LEU A 162 -3.12 -0.35 -12.50
N GLY A 163 -2.60 -1.52 -12.13
CA GLY A 163 -1.78 -1.72 -10.94
C GLY A 163 -0.31 -1.67 -11.28
N PHE A 164 0.47 -0.81 -10.63
CA PHE A 164 1.94 -0.73 -10.78
C PHE A 164 2.63 -1.14 -9.48
N ALA A 165 3.51 -2.12 -9.52
CA ALA A 165 4.24 -2.67 -8.36
C ALA A 165 5.64 -3.19 -8.73
N ASP A 166 6.63 -3.09 -7.86
CA ASP A 166 6.75 -2.25 -6.68
C ASP A 166 7.31 -0.89 -7.07
N CYS A 167 6.74 0.20 -6.55
CA CYS A 167 7.13 1.55 -6.93
C CYS A 167 7.74 2.36 -5.77
N SER A 168 7.81 1.80 -4.52
CA SER A 168 8.26 2.61 -3.38
C SER A 168 8.93 1.87 -2.21
N VAL A 169 9.14 0.55 -2.26
CA VAL A 169 9.60 -0.21 -1.09
C VAL A 169 10.89 -0.99 -1.31
N VAL A 170 10.97 -1.86 -2.32
CA VAL A 170 12.10 -2.82 -2.49
C VAL A 170 13.03 -2.38 -3.61
N PRO A 171 14.25 -1.88 -3.30
CA PRO A 171 15.15 -1.33 -4.33
C PRO A 171 15.52 -2.34 -5.42
N GLN A 172 16.01 -3.51 -5.02
CA GLN A 172 16.43 -4.59 -5.92
C GLN A 172 15.88 -5.92 -5.41
N PRO A 173 14.66 -6.29 -5.83
CA PRO A 173 14.04 -7.53 -5.38
C PRO A 173 14.75 -8.75 -5.98
N THR A 174 14.92 -9.79 -5.17
CA THR A 174 15.26 -11.13 -5.66
C THR A 174 14.10 -11.74 -6.45
N SER A 175 14.35 -12.81 -7.21
CA SER A 175 13.28 -13.52 -7.94
C SER A 175 12.13 -13.97 -7.02
N ALA A 176 12.46 -14.43 -5.80
CA ALA A 176 11.46 -14.81 -4.81
C ALA A 176 10.63 -13.61 -4.31
N GLN A 177 11.28 -12.46 -4.09
CA GLN A 177 10.59 -11.23 -3.70
C GLN A 177 9.73 -10.66 -4.84
N LEU A 178 10.21 -10.71 -6.10
CA LEU A 178 9.39 -10.34 -7.26
C LEU A 178 8.13 -11.20 -7.37
N ALA A 179 8.24 -12.51 -7.10
CA ALA A 179 7.09 -13.39 -7.07
C ALA A 179 6.10 -13.04 -5.93
N ASP A 180 6.62 -12.71 -4.73
CA ASP A 180 5.77 -12.21 -3.62
C ASP A 180 5.05 -10.93 -4.01
N ILE A 181 5.76 -9.96 -4.62
CA ILE A 181 5.22 -8.69 -5.11
C ILE A 181 4.08 -8.95 -6.10
N ALA A 182 4.29 -9.83 -7.08
CA ALA A 182 3.30 -10.16 -8.09
C ALA A 182 2.03 -10.75 -7.47
N ILE A 183 2.15 -11.74 -6.59
CA ILE A 183 1.02 -12.42 -5.96
C ILE A 183 0.23 -11.45 -5.06
N SER A 184 0.92 -10.70 -4.20
CA SER A 184 0.25 -9.76 -3.29
C SER A 184 -0.40 -8.59 -4.03
N SER A 185 0.25 -8.08 -5.09
CA SER A 185 -0.30 -7.01 -5.92
C SER A 185 -1.53 -7.46 -6.71
N ALA A 186 -1.52 -8.67 -7.26
CA ALA A 186 -2.67 -9.26 -7.94
C ALA A 186 -3.88 -9.37 -6.99
N ALA A 187 -3.68 -9.91 -5.80
CA ALA A 187 -4.74 -10.04 -4.81
C ALA A 187 -5.31 -8.69 -4.38
N THR A 188 -4.43 -7.70 -4.12
CA THR A 188 -4.84 -6.35 -3.73
C THR A 188 -5.57 -5.63 -4.86
N TYR A 189 -5.08 -5.73 -6.10
CA TYR A 189 -5.72 -5.16 -7.28
C TYR A 189 -7.14 -5.71 -7.45
N GLN A 190 -7.30 -7.03 -7.42
CA GLN A 190 -8.60 -7.69 -7.56
C GLN A 190 -9.56 -7.30 -6.43
N MET A 191 -9.09 -7.23 -5.20
CA MET A 191 -9.90 -6.82 -4.04
C MET A 191 -10.44 -5.39 -4.20
N ILE A 192 -9.60 -4.45 -4.65
CA ILE A 192 -9.99 -3.04 -4.77
C ILE A 192 -10.83 -2.79 -6.02
N THR A 193 -10.41 -3.32 -7.17
CA THR A 193 -11.06 -3.04 -8.45
C THR A 193 -12.26 -3.97 -8.74
N GLY A 194 -12.23 -5.18 -8.19
CA GLY A 194 -13.16 -6.27 -8.52
C GLY A 194 -12.91 -6.90 -9.88
N ALA A 195 -11.86 -6.48 -10.60
CA ALA A 195 -11.46 -7.05 -11.87
C ALA A 195 -10.48 -8.21 -11.68
N GLU A 196 -10.52 -9.18 -12.58
CA GLU A 196 -9.54 -10.27 -12.63
C GLU A 196 -8.14 -9.71 -12.89
N SER A 197 -7.14 -10.17 -12.12
CA SER A 197 -5.77 -9.71 -12.26
C SER A 197 -5.06 -10.45 -13.40
N ARG A 198 -4.44 -9.67 -14.30
CA ARG A 198 -3.65 -10.13 -15.45
C ARG A 198 -2.25 -9.53 -15.30
N VAL A 199 -1.33 -10.32 -14.75
CA VAL A 199 -0.03 -9.83 -14.26
C VAL A 199 1.04 -9.95 -15.33
N ALA A 200 1.70 -8.84 -15.65
CA ALA A 200 2.91 -8.82 -16.47
C ALA A 200 4.16 -8.64 -15.61
N MET A 201 5.10 -9.58 -15.69
CA MET A 201 6.42 -9.46 -15.11
C MET A 201 7.32 -8.72 -16.11
N LEU A 202 7.58 -7.44 -15.83
CA LEU A 202 8.21 -6.54 -16.78
C LEU A 202 9.74 -6.67 -16.85
N SER A 203 10.26 -6.45 -18.03
CA SER A 203 11.68 -6.40 -18.33
C SER A 203 11.94 -5.53 -19.57
N PHE A 204 13.20 -5.20 -19.82
CA PHE A 204 13.63 -4.64 -21.11
C PHE A 204 13.73 -5.69 -22.23
N SER A 205 13.48 -6.97 -21.92
CA SER A 205 13.46 -8.12 -22.86
C SER A 205 12.03 -8.67 -22.95
N THR A 206 11.71 -9.26 -24.11
CA THR A 206 10.49 -10.04 -24.35
C THR A 206 10.88 -11.42 -24.87
N ARG A 207 10.43 -12.48 -24.19
CA ARG A 207 10.60 -13.88 -24.65
C ARG A 207 12.05 -14.23 -24.99
N GLY A 208 13.00 -13.83 -24.14
CA GLY A 208 14.42 -14.18 -24.32
C GLY A 208 15.13 -13.40 -25.41
N SER A 209 14.58 -12.26 -25.87
CA SER A 209 15.21 -11.40 -26.87
C SER A 209 16.59 -10.90 -26.43
N THR A 210 16.88 -10.88 -25.14
CA THR A 210 18.17 -10.47 -24.57
C THR A 210 18.60 -11.43 -23.46
N LYS A 211 19.86 -11.85 -23.49
CA LYS A 211 20.48 -12.67 -22.42
C LYS A 211 21.17 -11.76 -21.41
N HIS A 212 20.56 -11.63 -20.21
CA HIS A 212 21.09 -10.82 -19.11
C HIS A 212 20.62 -11.37 -17.76
N SER A 213 21.41 -11.20 -16.70
CA SER A 213 21.06 -11.68 -15.36
C SER A 213 19.74 -11.09 -14.83
N ALA A 214 19.48 -9.80 -15.09
CA ALA A 214 18.23 -9.17 -14.71
C ALA A 214 17.00 -9.79 -15.44
N VAL A 215 17.16 -10.21 -16.69
CA VAL A 215 16.14 -10.92 -17.46
C VAL A 215 15.88 -12.31 -16.84
N ALA A 216 16.95 -13.05 -16.57
CA ALA A 216 16.84 -14.35 -15.91
C ALA A 216 16.15 -14.30 -14.56
N SER A 217 16.38 -13.23 -13.77
CA SER A 217 15.69 -13.03 -12.49
C SER A 217 14.18 -12.86 -12.66
N VAL A 218 13.73 -12.15 -13.69
CA VAL A 218 12.29 -11.96 -13.97
C VAL A 218 11.66 -13.26 -14.49
N GLN A 219 12.36 -14.00 -15.37
CA GLN A 219 11.90 -15.32 -15.85
C GLN A 219 11.73 -16.29 -14.68
N GLN A 220 12.73 -16.36 -13.78
CA GLN A 220 12.64 -17.19 -12.58
C GLN A 220 11.50 -16.78 -11.67
N ALA A 221 11.28 -15.47 -11.48
CA ALA A 221 10.16 -14.96 -10.68
C ALA A 221 8.81 -15.37 -11.29
N THR A 222 8.67 -15.26 -12.60
CA THR A 222 7.45 -15.67 -13.32
C THR A 222 7.15 -17.16 -13.10
N GLU A 223 8.18 -18.00 -13.17
CA GLU A 223 8.02 -19.44 -12.92
C GLU A 223 7.64 -19.73 -11.47
N ILE A 224 8.25 -19.03 -10.50
CA ILE A 224 7.86 -19.16 -9.07
C ILE A 224 6.38 -18.79 -8.86
N VAL A 225 5.89 -17.72 -9.51
CA VAL A 225 4.48 -17.33 -9.44
C VAL A 225 3.57 -18.44 -9.98
N ARG A 226 3.89 -18.98 -11.15
CA ARG A 226 3.12 -20.08 -11.78
C ARG A 226 3.04 -21.33 -10.89
N GLN A 227 4.13 -21.66 -10.23
CA GLN A 227 4.17 -22.80 -9.30
C GLN A 227 3.38 -22.55 -8.02
N ARG A 228 3.47 -21.34 -7.45
CA ARG A 228 2.81 -21.00 -6.18
C ARG A 228 1.34 -20.68 -6.32
N LEU A 229 0.92 -20.12 -7.45
CA LEU A 229 -0.46 -19.73 -7.73
C LEU A 229 -0.83 -20.03 -9.20
N PRO A 230 -1.04 -21.32 -9.55
CA PRO A 230 -1.30 -21.73 -10.94
C PRO A 230 -2.54 -21.13 -11.57
N THR A 231 -3.47 -20.61 -10.76
CA THR A 231 -4.71 -19.96 -11.23
C THR A 231 -4.51 -18.50 -11.62
N LEU A 232 -3.37 -17.87 -11.27
CA LEU A 232 -3.11 -16.49 -11.62
C LEU A 232 -2.70 -16.37 -13.08
N ILE A 233 -3.39 -15.50 -13.84
CA ILE A 233 -2.98 -15.16 -15.19
C ILE A 233 -1.73 -14.29 -15.11
N VAL A 234 -0.56 -14.91 -15.33
CA VAL A 234 0.76 -14.25 -15.23
C VAL A 234 1.63 -14.63 -16.42
N ASP A 235 2.33 -13.66 -16.96
CA ASP A 235 3.34 -13.89 -17.99
C ASP A 235 4.53 -12.94 -17.88
N GLY A 236 5.66 -13.36 -18.41
CA GLY A 236 6.95 -12.64 -18.37
C GLY A 236 8.12 -13.56 -18.72
N GLU A 237 9.28 -13.00 -19.09
CA GLU A 237 9.49 -11.54 -19.08
C GLU A 237 8.89 -10.89 -20.33
N LEU A 238 8.33 -9.70 -20.15
CA LEU A 238 7.72 -8.91 -21.22
C LEU A 238 8.17 -7.44 -21.13
N GLN A 239 8.39 -6.81 -22.28
CA GLN A 239 8.46 -5.36 -22.35
C GLN A 239 7.06 -4.77 -22.10
N PHE A 240 6.99 -3.51 -21.66
CA PHE A 240 5.72 -2.84 -21.32
C PHE A 240 4.75 -2.81 -22.52
N ASP A 241 5.24 -2.48 -23.72
CA ASP A 241 4.42 -2.44 -24.94
C ASP A 241 3.87 -3.82 -25.31
N ALA A 242 4.66 -4.88 -25.15
CA ALA A 242 4.20 -6.25 -25.38
C ALA A 242 3.19 -6.73 -24.31
N ALA A 243 3.28 -6.21 -23.09
CA ALA A 243 2.34 -6.51 -22.00
C ALA A 243 1.00 -5.78 -22.15
N PHE A 244 1.00 -4.56 -22.76
CA PHE A 244 -0.13 -3.63 -22.68
C PHE A 244 -0.79 -3.34 -24.02
N VAL A 245 -0.10 -3.55 -25.16
CA VAL A 245 -0.62 -3.23 -26.50
C VAL A 245 -0.88 -4.52 -27.30
N PRO A 246 -2.14 -4.88 -27.58
CA PRO A 246 -2.47 -6.13 -28.26
C PRO A 246 -1.79 -6.34 -29.60
N ALA A 247 -1.61 -5.27 -30.39
CA ALA A 247 -0.93 -5.36 -31.67
C ALA A 247 0.56 -5.73 -31.52
N VAL A 248 1.23 -5.20 -30.50
CA VAL A 248 2.62 -5.50 -30.17
C VAL A 248 2.75 -6.90 -29.58
N ALA A 249 1.84 -7.31 -28.70
CA ALA A 249 1.80 -8.65 -28.13
C ALA A 249 1.77 -9.73 -29.24
N ARG A 250 0.90 -9.57 -30.23
CA ARG A 250 0.82 -10.51 -31.38
C ARG A 250 2.13 -10.67 -32.14
N GLN A 251 2.95 -9.63 -32.19
CA GLN A 251 4.23 -9.67 -32.89
C GLN A 251 5.38 -10.22 -32.03
N LYS A 252 5.46 -9.74 -30.76
CA LYS A 252 6.60 -10.03 -29.87
C LYS A 252 6.40 -11.23 -28.96
N ALA A 253 5.15 -11.54 -28.60
CA ALA A 253 4.77 -12.60 -27.69
C ALA A 253 3.42 -13.23 -28.06
N PRO A 254 3.30 -13.87 -29.25
CA PRO A 254 2.04 -14.40 -29.76
C PRO A 254 1.40 -15.45 -28.85
N ASP A 255 2.24 -16.17 -28.06
CA ASP A 255 1.79 -17.22 -27.13
C ASP A 255 1.53 -16.68 -25.71
N SER A 256 1.54 -15.36 -25.52
CA SER A 256 1.31 -14.76 -24.20
C SER A 256 -0.16 -14.89 -23.78
N LEU A 257 -0.40 -15.43 -22.59
CA LEU A 257 -1.74 -15.50 -21.98
C LEU A 257 -2.37 -14.13 -21.73
N LEU A 258 -1.55 -13.06 -21.73
CA LEU A 258 -1.99 -11.69 -21.49
C LEU A 258 -2.56 -11.03 -22.74
N GLU A 259 -2.15 -11.47 -23.92
CA GLU A 259 -2.60 -10.92 -25.23
C GLU A 259 -2.45 -9.39 -25.35
N GLY A 260 -1.48 -8.80 -24.65
CA GLY A 260 -1.30 -7.34 -24.56
C GLY A 260 -2.38 -6.62 -23.75
N ARG A 261 -3.00 -7.30 -22.79
CA ARG A 261 -4.07 -6.78 -21.92
C ARG A 261 -3.76 -6.97 -20.44
N ALA A 262 -2.48 -6.85 -20.07
CA ALA A 262 -2.10 -6.84 -18.67
C ALA A 262 -2.69 -5.62 -17.95
N ASN A 263 -3.15 -5.82 -16.72
CA ASN A 263 -3.66 -4.74 -15.87
C ASN A 263 -2.88 -4.60 -14.55
N VAL A 264 -1.97 -5.53 -14.25
CA VAL A 264 -1.01 -5.41 -13.14
C VAL A 264 0.40 -5.53 -13.71
N MET A 265 1.18 -4.45 -13.58
CA MET A 265 2.55 -4.32 -14.08
C MET A 265 3.52 -4.46 -12.92
N VAL A 266 4.33 -5.53 -12.92
CA VAL A 266 5.36 -5.77 -11.90
C VAL A 266 6.72 -5.39 -12.46
N PHE A 267 7.31 -4.37 -11.88
CA PHE A 267 8.60 -3.81 -12.32
C PHE A 267 9.78 -4.58 -11.72
N PRO A 268 10.90 -4.74 -12.47
CA PRO A 268 12.04 -5.54 -12.02
C PRO A 268 12.87 -4.89 -10.91
N SER A 269 12.71 -3.59 -10.70
CA SER A 269 13.39 -2.82 -9.65
C SER A 269 12.56 -1.60 -9.24
N LEU A 270 12.88 -1.05 -8.07
CA LEU A 270 12.28 0.20 -7.59
C LEU A 270 12.51 1.37 -8.55
N GLU A 271 13.69 1.47 -9.13
CA GLU A 271 14.02 2.51 -10.11
C GLU A 271 13.06 2.46 -11.31
N ALA A 272 12.88 1.27 -11.87
CA ALA A 272 11.97 1.08 -13.01
C ALA A 272 10.53 1.42 -12.63
N GLY A 273 10.06 0.97 -11.48
CA GLY A 273 8.70 1.24 -11.00
C GLY A 273 8.48 2.71 -10.66
N ASN A 274 9.44 3.34 -9.98
CA ASN A 274 9.35 4.74 -9.56
C ASN A 274 9.41 5.72 -10.74
N ILE A 275 10.19 5.41 -11.79
CA ILE A 275 10.23 6.23 -13.03
C ILE A 275 8.98 5.96 -13.89
N GLY A 276 8.38 4.74 -13.81
CA GLY A 276 7.30 4.31 -14.66
C GLY A 276 5.94 4.95 -14.39
N TYR A 277 5.71 5.49 -13.17
CA TYR A 277 4.45 6.17 -12.81
C TYR A 277 4.58 7.71 -12.80
#